data_c89dc439839df72aac9ab86df75c2860
#
_entry.id   c89dc439839df72aac9ab86df75c2860
#
_cell.length_a   1.000
_cell.length_b   1.000
_cell.length_c   1.000
_cell.angle_alpha   90.00
_cell.angle_beta   90.00
_cell.angle_gamma   90.00
#
_symmetry.space_group_name_H-M   'P 1'
#
loop_
_entity.id
_entity.type
_entity.pdbx_description
1 polymer ?
#
loop_
_entity_poly.entity_id
_entity_poly.type
_entity_poly.pdbx_seq_one_letter_code
_entity_poly.pdbx_strand_id
1 'polypeptide(L)'
;RSLVEAGKDVAILLDSITRLARSANNEAPSNGKLLSGGIEATAMQFPKRFFGSARNIEDGGSLTILGTALIETGSRMDEVIFEEFKGTGNMELVLNRQLAERRIFPAIDIELSGTRKEELLLGPEITKRLYTLRRVLARMNALDAMPLLIDRLEKTDSNQKFLDSFRLEED
;
A
#
# COMPACT_ATOMS: atom_id res chain seq x y z
N ARG A 1 -19.11 -8.11 7.25
CA ARG A 1 -20.02 -6.98 7.21
C ARG A 1 -20.87 -6.94 8.49
N SER A 2 -21.55 -8.01 8.84
CA SER A 2 -22.39 -8.09 10.07
C SER A 2 -21.64 -7.76 11.37
N LEU A 3 -20.37 -8.13 11.49
CA LEU A 3 -19.55 -7.78 12.67
C LEU A 3 -19.30 -6.27 12.77
N VAL A 4 -19.04 -5.61 11.65
CA VAL A 4 -18.83 -4.15 11.61
C VAL A 4 -20.13 -3.42 11.93
N GLU A 5 -21.26 -3.90 11.38
CA GLU A 5 -22.60 -3.38 11.67
C GLU A 5 -22.99 -3.58 13.16
N ALA A 6 -22.40 -4.62 13.80
CA ALA A 6 -22.52 -4.83 15.26
C ALA A 6 -21.51 -4.01 16.08
N GLY A 7 -20.87 -3.01 15.51
CA GLY A 7 -19.96 -2.10 16.19
C GLY A 7 -18.55 -2.65 16.46
N LYS A 8 -18.14 -3.73 15.75
CA LYS A 8 -16.80 -4.32 15.95
C LYS A 8 -15.80 -3.79 14.93
N ASP A 9 -14.54 -3.66 15.36
CA ASP A 9 -13.42 -3.41 14.49
C ASP A 9 -12.96 -4.73 13.88
N VAL A 10 -12.93 -4.77 12.55
CA VAL A 10 -12.63 -5.99 11.79
C VAL A 10 -11.45 -5.74 10.87
N ALA A 11 -10.45 -6.60 10.91
CA ALA A 11 -9.34 -6.62 9.97
C ALA A 11 -9.43 -7.87 9.08
N ILE A 12 -9.28 -7.68 7.77
CA ILE A 12 -9.20 -8.75 6.78
C ILE A 12 -7.80 -8.73 6.17
N LEU A 13 -7.12 -9.87 6.25
CA LEU A 13 -5.86 -10.11 5.55
C LEU A 13 -6.15 -10.97 4.32
N LEU A 14 -5.84 -10.45 3.13
CA LEU A 14 -6.13 -11.11 1.86
C LEU A 14 -4.83 -11.36 1.07
N ASP A 15 -4.43 -12.60 0.95
CA ASP A 15 -3.34 -13.03 0.07
C ASP A 15 -3.93 -13.88 -1.08
N SER A 16 -4.15 -13.29 -2.20
CA SER A 16 -3.91 -11.93 -2.67
C SER A 16 -5.14 -11.38 -3.42
N ILE A 17 -5.18 -10.06 -3.62
CA ILE A 17 -6.16 -9.42 -4.51
C ILE A 17 -6.03 -9.96 -5.93
N THR A 18 -4.81 -10.23 -6.39
CA THR A 18 -4.53 -10.79 -7.71
C THR A 18 -5.22 -12.14 -7.90
N ARG A 19 -5.15 -13.04 -6.90
CA ARG A 19 -5.83 -14.33 -6.95
C ARG A 19 -7.35 -14.20 -6.91
N LEU A 20 -7.86 -13.30 -6.09
CA LEU A 20 -9.29 -13.01 -6.03
C LEU A 20 -9.81 -12.52 -7.38
N ALA A 21 -9.10 -11.60 -8.02
CA ALA A 21 -9.48 -11.08 -9.33
C ALA A 21 -9.39 -12.13 -10.44
N ARG A 22 -8.37 -12.98 -10.42
CA ARG A 22 -8.25 -14.12 -11.37
C ARG A 22 -9.40 -15.11 -11.20
N SER A 23 -9.78 -15.46 -9.95
CA SER A 23 -10.92 -16.34 -9.69
C SER A 23 -12.22 -15.71 -10.19
N ALA A 24 -12.45 -14.44 -9.90
CA ALA A 24 -13.61 -13.72 -10.40
C ALA A 24 -13.66 -13.67 -11.94
N ASN A 25 -12.51 -13.58 -12.60
CA ASN A 25 -12.42 -13.60 -14.06
C ASN A 25 -12.78 -14.98 -14.64
N ASN A 26 -12.38 -16.06 -13.98
CA ASN A 26 -12.72 -17.42 -14.42
C ASN A 26 -14.21 -17.75 -14.29
N GLU A 27 -14.89 -17.13 -13.33
CA GLU A 27 -16.32 -17.32 -13.09
C GLU A 27 -17.21 -16.33 -13.86
N ALA A 28 -16.61 -15.27 -14.40
CA ALA A 28 -17.36 -14.25 -15.12
C ALA A 28 -17.94 -14.81 -16.44
N PRO A 29 -19.20 -14.54 -16.75
CA PRO A 29 -19.76 -14.90 -18.06
C PRO A 29 -19.04 -14.11 -19.14
N SER A 30 -18.64 -14.79 -20.22
CA SER A 30 -17.98 -14.15 -21.36
C SER A 30 -18.97 -13.26 -22.12
N ASN A 31 -18.85 -11.96 -21.94
CA ASN A 31 -19.70 -10.95 -22.59
C ASN A 31 -19.00 -10.31 -23.81
N GLY A 32 -17.81 -10.80 -24.18
CA GLY A 32 -17.04 -10.31 -25.32
C GLY A 32 -16.40 -8.92 -25.13
N LYS A 33 -16.48 -8.32 -23.93
CA LYS A 33 -15.83 -7.06 -23.58
C LYS A 33 -14.62 -7.33 -22.70
N LEU A 34 -13.52 -7.68 -23.33
CA LEU A 34 -12.26 -7.95 -22.64
C LEU A 34 -11.46 -6.66 -22.46
N LEU A 35 -10.92 -6.48 -21.25
CA LEU A 35 -9.82 -5.56 -20.96
C LEU A 35 -8.51 -6.16 -21.49
N SER A 36 -7.47 -5.34 -21.55
CA SER A 36 -6.12 -5.84 -21.85
C SER A 36 -5.76 -6.99 -20.90
N GLY A 37 -5.00 -7.98 -21.37
CA GLY A 37 -4.63 -9.16 -20.59
C GLY A 37 -5.71 -10.24 -20.43
N GLY A 38 -6.83 -10.14 -21.18
CA GLY A 38 -7.87 -11.17 -21.21
C GLY A 38 -8.80 -11.15 -19.98
N ILE A 39 -8.98 -9.99 -19.35
CA ILE A 39 -9.88 -9.81 -18.21
C ILE A 39 -11.26 -9.37 -18.70
N GLU A 40 -12.31 -10.07 -18.32
CA GLU A 40 -13.68 -9.62 -18.51
C GLU A 40 -13.94 -8.33 -17.69
N ALA A 41 -14.47 -7.30 -18.34
CA ALA A 41 -14.70 -6.00 -17.70
C ALA A 41 -15.62 -6.10 -16.45
N THR A 42 -16.54 -7.05 -16.45
CA THR A 42 -17.47 -7.32 -15.36
C THR A 42 -16.82 -8.07 -14.19
N ALA A 43 -15.76 -8.85 -14.45
CA ALA A 43 -15.07 -9.66 -13.44
C ALA A 43 -14.45 -8.81 -12.33
N MET A 44 -14.00 -7.59 -12.66
CA MET A 44 -13.35 -6.69 -11.69
C MET A 44 -14.33 -5.99 -10.74
N GLN A 45 -15.62 -6.03 -11.01
CA GLN A 45 -16.61 -5.31 -10.19
C GLN A 45 -16.69 -5.84 -8.75
N PHE A 46 -16.72 -7.15 -8.56
CA PHE A 46 -16.79 -7.75 -7.23
C PHE A 46 -15.51 -7.49 -6.42
N PRO A 47 -14.30 -7.82 -6.91
CA PRO A 47 -13.06 -7.54 -6.20
C PRO A 47 -12.88 -6.06 -5.83
N LYS A 48 -13.20 -5.14 -6.73
CA LYS A 48 -13.14 -3.69 -6.47
C LYS A 48 -14.12 -3.25 -5.39
N ARG A 49 -15.35 -3.74 -5.45
CA ARG A 49 -16.38 -3.44 -4.45
C ARG A 49 -16.04 -4.01 -3.09
N PHE A 50 -15.43 -5.20 -3.06
CA PHE A 50 -14.94 -5.82 -1.84
C PHE A 50 -13.83 -4.97 -1.20
N PHE A 51 -12.77 -4.68 -1.95
CA PHE A 51 -11.64 -3.89 -1.43
C PHE A 51 -12.04 -2.45 -1.09
N GLY A 52 -12.86 -1.81 -1.90
CA GLY A 52 -13.39 -0.46 -1.67
C GLY A 52 -14.44 -0.38 -0.54
N SER A 53 -14.78 -1.51 0.11
CA SER A 53 -15.70 -1.53 1.25
C SER A 53 -15.05 -1.16 2.59
N ALA A 54 -13.70 -1.10 2.65
CA ALA A 54 -12.97 -0.69 3.84
C ALA A 54 -13.35 0.74 4.27
N ARG A 55 -13.72 0.90 5.53
CA ARG A 55 -14.17 2.18 6.09
C ARG A 55 -14.28 2.16 7.61
N ASN A 56 -14.28 3.35 8.20
CA ASN A 56 -14.82 3.55 9.54
C ASN A 56 -16.29 3.94 9.43
N ILE A 57 -17.12 3.41 10.31
CA ILE A 57 -18.53 3.79 10.44
C ILE A 57 -18.63 4.78 11.60
N GLU A 58 -19.24 5.93 11.35
CA GLU A 58 -19.51 6.91 12.40
C GLU A 58 -20.39 6.28 13.46
N ASP A 59 -19.99 6.41 14.73
CA ASP A 59 -20.63 5.77 15.90
C ASP A 59 -20.77 4.23 15.78
N GLY A 60 -19.94 3.59 14.98
CA GLY A 60 -19.98 2.15 14.71
C GLY A 60 -18.61 1.50 14.70
N GLY A 61 -18.52 0.31 14.11
CA GLY A 61 -17.26 -0.42 13.95
C GLY A 61 -16.46 0.04 12.73
N SER A 62 -15.33 -0.60 12.51
CA SER A 62 -14.47 -0.35 11.35
C SER A 62 -14.16 -1.60 10.54
N LEU A 63 -13.87 -1.42 9.25
CA LEU A 63 -13.36 -2.45 8.37
C LEU A 63 -12.03 -2.02 7.78
N THR A 64 -10.98 -2.73 8.15
CA THR A 64 -9.66 -2.60 7.56
C THR A 64 -9.38 -3.79 6.65
N ILE A 65 -8.93 -3.56 5.42
CA ILE A 65 -8.53 -4.62 4.49
C ILE A 65 -7.08 -4.41 4.09
N LEU A 66 -6.23 -5.39 4.40
CA LEU A 66 -4.86 -5.46 3.94
C LEU A 66 -4.75 -6.55 2.88
N GLY A 67 -4.59 -6.17 1.63
CA GLY A 67 -4.48 -7.09 0.51
C GLY A 67 -3.10 -7.02 -0.14
N THR A 68 -2.51 -8.18 -0.43
CA THR A 68 -1.30 -8.24 -1.25
C THR A 68 -1.68 -8.21 -2.73
N ALA A 69 -0.86 -7.57 -3.55
CA ALA A 69 -0.97 -7.58 -5.00
C ALA A 69 0.34 -8.08 -5.62
N LEU A 70 0.23 -8.94 -6.61
CA LEU A 70 1.40 -9.47 -7.31
C LEU A 70 1.75 -8.56 -8.48
N ILE A 71 3.01 -8.12 -8.51
CA ILE A 71 3.62 -7.33 -9.60
C ILE A 71 4.85 -8.07 -10.13
N GLU A 72 5.30 -7.72 -11.31
CA GLU A 72 6.49 -8.32 -11.95
C GLU A 72 6.42 -9.85 -12.08
N THR A 73 5.24 -10.39 -12.32
CA THR A 73 5.02 -11.83 -12.52
C THR A 73 5.26 -12.28 -13.96
N GLY A 74 5.45 -11.34 -14.88
CA GLY A 74 5.48 -11.59 -16.33
C GLY A 74 4.09 -11.82 -16.93
N SER A 75 3.02 -11.74 -16.13
CA SER A 75 1.64 -11.89 -16.58
C SER A 75 1.00 -10.55 -16.88
N ARG A 76 0.60 -10.34 -18.14
CA ARG A 76 -0.14 -9.13 -18.55
C ARG A 76 -1.45 -8.96 -17.78
N MET A 77 -2.10 -10.08 -17.43
CA MET A 77 -3.31 -10.06 -16.62
C MET A 77 -3.05 -9.46 -15.22
N ASP A 78 -1.94 -9.83 -14.56
CA ASP A 78 -1.60 -9.32 -13.24
C ASP A 78 -1.28 -7.83 -13.26
N GLU A 79 -0.61 -7.36 -14.30
CA GLU A 79 -0.36 -5.93 -14.49
C GLU A 79 -1.67 -5.14 -14.59
N VAL A 80 -2.63 -5.63 -15.38
CA VAL A 80 -3.94 -4.99 -15.52
C VAL A 80 -4.71 -5.04 -14.20
N ILE A 81 -4.70 -6.17 -13.50
CA ILE A 81 -5.33 -6.28 -12.17
C ILE A 81 -4.73 -5.26 -11.22
N PHE A 82 -3.40 -5.16 -11.16
CA PHE A 82 -2.73 -4.18 -10.30
C PHE A 82 -3.15 -2.74 -10.62
N GLU A 83 -3.13 -2.34 -11.90
CA GLU A 83 -3.53 -0.99 -12.33
C GLU A 83 -5.02 -0.70 -12.02
N GLU A 84 -5.89 -1.71 -12.11
CA GLU A 84 -7.30 -1.57 -11.77
C GLU A 84 -7.57 -1.35 -10.27
N PHE A 85 -6.65 -1.80 -9.38
CA PHE A 85 -6.72 -1.56 -7.95
C PHE A 85 -5.93 -0.34 -7.50
N LYS A 86 -4.97 0.10 -8.33
CA LYS A 86 -4.17 1.29 -8.05
C LYS A 86 -5.06 2.49 -7.79
N GLY A 87 -4.83 3.13 -6.67
CA GLY A 87 -5.65 4.26 -6.27
C GLY A 87 -6.98 3.92 -5.58
N THR A 88 -7.36 2.65 -5.45
CA THR A 88 -8.53 2.24 -4.64
C THR A 88 -8.17 2.18 -3.14
N GLY A 89 -6.94 1.75 -2.83
CA GLY A 89 -6.41 1.77 -1.47
C GLY A 89 -6.01 3.17 -1.00
N ASN A 90 -5.94 3.36 0.29
CA ASN A 90 -5.44 4.58 0.93
C ASN A 90 -4.01 4.48 1.46
N MET A 91 -3.40 3.30 1.39
CA MET A 91 -1.98 3.05 1.66
C MET A 91 -1.43 2.04 0.66
N GLU A 92 -0.24 2.31 0.15
CA GLU A 92 0.51 1.40 -0.71
C GLU A 92 1.89 1.18 -0.10
N LEU A 93 2.25 -0.08 0.16
CA LEU A 93 3.57 -0.50 0.59
C LEU A 93 4.19 -1.34 -0.52
N VAL A 94 5.18 -0.77 -1.18
CA VAL A 94 5.87 -1.39 -2.31
C VAL A 94 7.14 -2.09 -1.82
N LEU A 95 7.29 -3.37 -2.18
CA LEU A 95 8.49 -4.14 -1.87
C LEU A 95 9.46 -4.07 -3.05
N ASN A 96 10.75 -4.01 -2.74
CA ASN A 96 11.82 -3.94 -3.72
C ASN A 96 12.60 -5.25 -3.76
N ARG A 97 12.58 -5.93 -4.92
CA ARG A 97 13.24 -7.23 -5.11
C ARG A 97 14.75 -7.13 -4.93
N GLN A 98 15.39 -6.07 -5.41
CA GLN A 98 16.84 -5.92 -5.32
C GLN A 98 17.33 -5.79 -3.87
N LEU A 99 16.56 -5.13 -3.00
CA LEU A 99 16.82 -5.10 -1.56
C LEU A 99 16.76 -6.51 -0.96
N ALA A 100 15.71 -7.27 -1.27
CA ALA A 100 15.54 -8.63 -0.79
C ALA A 100 16.67 -9.57 -1.25
N GLU A 101 17.09 -9.48 -2.51
CA GLU A 101 18.22 -10.26 -3.08
C GLU A 101 19.52 -9.95 -2.36
N ARG A 102 19.73 -8.72 -1.91
CA ARG A 102 20.88 -8.28 -1.10
C ARG A 102 20.71 -8.53 0.40
N ARG A 103 19.62 -9.17 0.82
CA ARG A 103 19.32 -9.44 2.24
C ARG A 103 19.17 -8.18 3.09
N ILE A 104 18.73 -7.07 2.48
CA ILE A 104 18.40 -5.84 3.17
C ILE A 104 16.91 -5.90 3.52
N PHE A 105 16.60 -5.94 4.81
CA PHE A 105 15.22 -6.04 5.31
C PHE A 105 14.94 -4.96 6.38
N PRO A 106 13.70 -4.41 6.38
CA PRO A 106 12.59 -4.70 5.48
C PRO A 106 12.88 -4.21 4.05
N ALA A 107 12.55 -5.06 3.05
CA ALA A 107 12.83 -4.78 1.64
C ALA A 107 11.77 -3.83 1.04
N ILE A 108 11.61 -2.65 1.64
CA ILE A 108 10.59 -1.66 1.30
C ILE A 108 11.18 -0.60 0.38
N ASP A 109 10.49 -0.31 -0.70
CA ASP A 109 10.77 0.87 -1.51
C ASP A 109 10.10 2.09 -0.89
N ILE A 110 10.90 2.95 -0.28
CA ILE A 110 10.40 4.11 0.49
C ILE A 110 9.82 5.18 -0.43
N GLU A 111 10.39 5.34 -1.61
CA GLU A 111 9.95 6.35 -2.58
C GLU A 111 8.57 6.00 -3.15
N LEU A 112 8.39 4.73 -3.50
CA LEU A 112 7.14 4.25 -4.10
C LEU A 112 6.04 3.95 -3.07
N SER A 113 6.39 3.86 -1.79
CA SER A 113 5.43 3.59 -0.71
C SER A 113 4.86 4.89 -0.14
N GLY A 114 3.58 4.86 0.24
CA GLY A 114 2.95 6.04 0.81
C GLY A 114 1.55 5.80 1.35
N THR A 115 1.07 6.78 2.09
CA THR A 115 -0.28 6.82 2.66
C THR A 115 -0.97 8.12 2.23
N ARG A 116 -2.21 8.01 1.76
CA ARG A 116 -3.00 9.20 1.40
C ARG A 116 -3.39 9.96 2.64
N LYS A 117 -3.32 11.29 2.56
CA LYS A 117 -3.69 12.20 3.65
C LYS A 117 -2.99 11.82 4.97
N GLU A 118 -1.69 11.49 4.89
CA GLU A 118 -0.90 11.12 6.06
C GLU A 118 -0.88 12.21 7.14
N GLU A 119 -1.08 13.47 6.77
CA GLU A 119 -1.20 14.61 7.68
C GLU A 119 -2.36 14.47 8.68
N LEU A 120 -3.42 13.75 8.32
CA LEU A 120 -4.55 13.48 9.22
C LEU A 120 -4.20 12.46 10.31
N LEU A 121 -3.19 11.62 10.06
CA LEU A 121 -2.73 10.58 11.00
C LEU A 121 -1.59 11.09 11.88
N LEU A 122 -0.71 11.91 11.32
CA LEU A 122 0.58 12.27 11.92
C LEU A 122 0.57 13.69 12.51
N GLY A 123 -0.35 14.53 12.05
CA GLY A 123 -0.37 15.94 12.38
C GLY A 123 0.69 16.75 11.59
N PRO A 124 0.59 18.08 11.62
CA PRO A 124 1.35 18.95 10.72
C PRO A 124 2.87 18.93 10.97
N GLU A 125 3.30 18.88 12.23
CA GLU A 125 4.72 18.91 12.59
C GLU A 125 5.47 17.67 12.14
N ILE A 126 4.94 16.48 12.42
CA ILE A 126 5.53 15.20 11.99
C ILE A 126 5.53 15.11 10.47
N THR A 127 4.45 15.53 9.82
CA THR A 127 4.33 15.53 8.36
C THR A 127 5.40 16.39 7.69
N LYS A 128 5.68 17.60 8.19
CA LYS A 128 6.76 18.46 7.69
C LYS A 128 8.13 17.77 7.77
N ARG A 129 8.43 17.13 8.91
CA ARG A 129 9.68 16.39 9.11
C ARG A 129 9.81 15.20 8.17
N LEU A 130 8.71 14.47 7.94
CA LEU A 130 8.68 13.37 6.98
C LEU A 130 8.88 13.85 5.54
N TYR A 131 8.35 15.00 5.17
CA TYR A 131 8.60 15.58 3.85
C TYR A 131 10.08 15.93 3.65
N THR A 132 10.72 16.47 4.68
CA THR A 132 12.17 16.73 4.64
C THR A 132 12.96 15.43 4.49
N LEU A 133 12.64 14.39 5.28
CA LEU A 133 13.24 13.07 5.17
C LEU A 133 13.05 12.48 3.76
N ARG A 134 11.81 12.47 3.25
CA ARG A 134 11.51 11.95 1.90
C ARG A 134 12.26 12.70 0.80
N ARG A 135 12.41 14.03 0.92
CA ARG A 135 13.18 14.84 -0.02
C ARG A 135 14.66 14.46 -0.05
N VAL A 136 15.22 14.09 1.09
CA VAL A 136 16.61 13.60 1.17
C VAL A 136 16.72 12.21 0.55
N LEU A 137 15.82 11.29 0.91
CA LEU A 137 15.85 9.91 0.41
C LEU A 137 15.54 9.81 -1.09
N ALA A 138 14.67 10.67 -1.64
CA ALA A 138 14.34 10.71 -3.07
C ALA A 138 15.51 11.09 -4.00
N ARG A 139 16.63 11.58 -3.43
CA ARG A 139 17.86 11.82 -4.19
C ARG A 139 18.77 10.60 -4.27
N MET A 140 18.39 9.51 -3.63
CA MET A 140 19.15 8.27 -3.51
C MET A 140 18.40 7.15 -4.20
N ASN A 141 19.10 6.14 -4.69
CA ASN A 141 18.44 4.91 -5.13
C ASN A 141 17.98 4.08 -3.90
N ALA A 142 17.05 3.16 -4.10
CA ALA A 142 16.48 2.36 -3.01
C ALA A 142 17.55 1.53 -2.26
N LEU A 143 18.61 1.09 -2.95
CA LEU A 143 19.69 0.27 -2.38
C LEU A 143 20.59 1.05 -1.42
N ASP A 144 20.63 2.37 -1.54
CA ASP A 144 21.39 3.25 -0.64
C ASP A 144 20.45 3.89 0.41
N ALA A 145 19.24 4.24 0.01
CA ALA A 145 18.27 4.90 0.89
C ALA A 145 17.84 4.00 2.06
N MET A 146 17.51 2.72 1.78
CA MET A 146 17.00 1.83 2.81
C MET A 146 18.04 1.46 3.88
N PRO A 147 19.29 1.07 3.56
CA PRO A 147 20.32 0.85 4.56
C PRO A 147 20.63 2.07 5.40
N LEU A 148 20.66 3.25 4.78
CA LEU A 148 20.88 4.51 5.50
C LEU A 148 19.75 4.76 6.51
N LEU A 149 18.50 4.54 6.11
CA LEU A 149 17.35 4.72 7.00
C LEU A 149 17.37 3.72 8.17
N ILE A 150 17.68 2.46 7.92
CA ILE A 150 17.82 1.41 8.94
C ILE A 150 18.91 1.80 9.94
N ASP A 151 20.11 2.14 9.47
CA ASP A 151 21.24 2.56 10.32
C ASP A 151 20.87 3.75 11.23
N ARG A 152 20.12 4.72 10.69
CA ARG A 152 19.70 5.89 11.45
C ARG A 152 18.62 5.56 12.47
N LEU A 153 17.67 4.70 12.13
CA LEU A 153 16.61 4.25 13.06
C LEU A 153 17.19 3.41 14.20
N GLU A 154 18.17 2.53 13.92
CA GLU A 154 18.82 1.70 14.94
C GLU A 154 19.64 2.52 15.94
N LYS A 155 20.12 3.68 15.55
CA LYS A 155 20.86 4.61 16.41
C LYS A 155 19.98 5.51 17.28
N THR A 156 18.66 5.37 17.18
CA THR A 156 17.70 6.19 17.91
C THR A 156 16.73 5.33 18.71
N ASP A 157 16.37 5.74 19.92
CA ASP A 157 15.53 4.97 20.82
C ASP A 157 14.04 4.96 20.41
N SER A 158 13.63 5.87 19.52
CA SER A 158 12.25 5.98 19.07
C SER A 158 12.13 6.74 17.74
N ASN A 159 11.02 6.48 17.03
CA ASN A 159 10.69 7.22 15.81
C ASN A 159 10.59 8.73 16.05
N GLN A 160 10.08 9.15 17.22
CA GLN A 160 9.99 10.56 17.56
C GLN A 160 11.36 11.21 17.65
N LYS A 161 12.30 10.60 18.41
CA LYS A 161 13.68 11.10 18.50
C LYS A 161 14.38 11.13 17.16
N PHE A 162 14.14 10.12 16.31
CA PHE A 162 14.64 10.09 14.95
C PHE A 162 14.14 11.29 14.14
N LEU A 163 12.82 11.52 14.13
CA LEU A 163 12.22 12.63 13.40
C LEU A 163 12.64 14.00 13.97
N ASP A 164 12.83 14.11 15.29
CA ASP A 164 13.30 15.33 15.95
C ASP A 164 14.74 15.70 15.56
N SER A 165 15.53 14.72 15.07
CA SER A 165 16.89 14.98 14.58
C SER A 165 16.93 15.77 13.26
N PHE A 166 15.82 15.80 12.52
CA PHE A 166 15.69 16.59 11.30
C PHE A 166 15.33 18.03 11.66
N ARG A 167 16.23 18.96 11.37
CA ARG A 167 15.93 20.40 11.49
C ARG A 167 14.91 20.76 10.41
N LEU A 168 13.81 21.39 10.82
CA LEU A 168 12.93 22.05 9.88
C LEU A 168 13.73 23.21 9.28
N GLU A 169 13.83 23.29 7.95
CA GLU A 169 14.27 24.52 7.31
C GLU A 169 13.22 25.57 7.66
N GLU A 170 13.61 26.61 8.39
CA GLU A 170 12.79 27.79 8.60
C GLU A 170 12.61 28.44 7.22
N ASP A 171 11.36 28.61 6.79
CA ASP A 171 10.97 29.32 5.56
C ASP A 171 11.31 30.81 5.67
#